data_d78b48bf741536e71e6e019fa59c234c
#
_entry.id   d78b48bf741536e71e6e019fa59c234c
#
_cell.length_a   1.000
_cell.length_b   1.000
_cell.length_c   1.000
_cell.angle_alpha   90.00
_cell.angle_beta   90.00
_cell.angle_gamma   90.00
#
_symmetry.space_group_name_H-M   'P 1'
#
loop_
_entity.id
_entity.type
_entity.pdbx_description
1 polymer ?
#
loop_
_entity_poly.entity_id
_entity_poly.type
_entity_poly.pdbx_seq_one_letter_code
_entity_poly.pdbx_strand_id
1 'polypeptide(L)'
;MVVETIIIIVIWVILLIISINSLYQINKKNKSRISFKESMDLTELPVITFINNNVKLNFLLDTGSNNSFINKSILNMLDYKELNGASNIIGFEGNKIKNSICEMKIEYKDYIFDTTFNIADLDASFNVIKQEDGVQLHGILGSLFFQKYKYVLDFQSLIAYMK
;
A
#
# COMPACT_ATOMS: atom_id res chain seq x y z
N MET A 1 0.57 12.99 -56.04
CA MET A 1 1.94 12.76 -55.52
C MET A 1 2.23 13.54 -54.23
N VAL A 2 2.29 14.89 -54.22
CA VAL A 2 2.60 15.67 -53.00
C VAL A 2 1.55 15.49 -51.89
N VAL A 3 0.25 15.51 -52.24
CA VAL A 3 -0.85 15.35 -51.26
C VAL A 3 -0.85 13.97 -50.65
N GLU A 4 -0.62 12.93 -51.40
CA GLU A 4 -0.53 11.53 -50.90
C GLU A 4 0.64 11.35 -49.94
N THR A 5 1.79 11.97 -50.24
CA THR A 5 2.95 11.93 -49.36
C THR A 5 2.66 12.64 -48.04
N ILE A 6 1.96 13.76 -48.02
CA ILE A 6 1.56 14.49 -46.82
C ILE A 6 0.59 13.63 -45.98
N ILE A 7 -0.39 12.97 -46.60
CA ILE A 7 -1.33 12.10 -45.91
C ILE A 7 -0.60 10.94 -45.22
N ILE A 8 0.34 10.32 -45.93
CA ILE A 8 1.14 9.22 -45.36
C ILE A 8 1.95 9.70 -44.15
N ILE A 9 2.59 10.85 -44.22
CA ILE A 9 3.35 11.43 -43.10
C ILE A 9 2.44 11.70 -41.90
N VAL A 10 1.25 12.27 -42.11
CA VAL A 10 0.28 12.55 -41.08
C VAL A 10 -0.16 11.25 -40.38
N ILE A 11 -0.45 10.19 -41.13
CA ILE A 11 -0.82 8.89 -40.60
C ILE A 11 0.31 8.32 -39.72
N TRP A 12 1.56 8.39 -40.17
CA TRP A 12 2.72 7.92 -39.38
C TRP A 12 2.91 8.69 -38.10
N VAL A 13 2.71 10.01 -38.11
CA VAL A 13 2.77 10.85 -36.89
C VAL A 13 1.67 10.46 -35.89
N ILE A 14 0.44 10.24 -36.37
CA ILE A 14 -0.67 9.80 -35.51
C ILE A 14 -0.37 8.43 -34.87
N LEU A 15 0.11 7.46 -35.64
CA LEU A 15 0.47 6.15 -35.16
C LEU A 15 1.61 6.21 -34.11
N LEU A 16 2.58 7.08 -34.33
CA LEU A 16 3.68 7.31 -33.37
C LEU A 16 3.16 7.87 -32.05
N ILE A 17 2.26 8.85 -32.09
CA ILE A 17 1.65 9.44 -30.89
C ILE A 17 0.84 8.38 -30.13
N ILE A 18 0.05 7.56 -30.84
CA ILE A 18 -0.71 6.46 -30.21
C ILE A 18 0.22 5.46 -29.52
N SER A 19 1.32 5.09 -30.18
CA SER A 19 2.32 4.15 -29.65
C SER A 19 3.00 4.70 -28.40
N ILE A 20 3.41 5.97 -28.41
CA ILE A 20 4.03 6.64 -27.25
C ILE A 20 3.04 6.70 -26.08
N ASN A 21 1.78 7.06 -26.33
CA ASN A 21 0.75 7.09 -25.32
C ASN A 21 0.49 5.70 -24.73
N SER A 22 0.44 4.67 -25.55
CA SER A 22 0.27 3.29 -25.11
C SER A 22 1.42 2.84 -24.22
N LEU A 23 2.67 3.09 -24.60
CA LEU A 23 3.87 2.79 -23.82
C LEU A 23 3.88 3.54 -22.47
N TYR A 24 3.47 4.81 -22.49
CA TYR A 24 3.34 5.61 -21.27
C TYR A 24 2.32 5.01 -20.29
N GLN A 25 1.14 4.60 -20.78
CA GLN A 25 0.10 3.98 -19.95
C GLN A 25 0.55 2.62 -19.37
N ILE A 26 1.26 1.80 -20.18
CA ILE A 26 1.82 0.52 -19.72
C ILE A 26 2.86 0.76 -18.62
N ASN A 27 3.77 1.72 -18.80
CA ASN A 27 4.78 2.05 -17.79
C ASN A 27 4.15 2.57 -16.50
N LYS A 28 3.14 3.43 -16.59
CA LYS A 28 2.40 3.93 -15.43
C LYS A 28 1.72 2.79 -14.67
N LYS A 29 1.07 1.87 -15.38
CA LYS A 29 0.41 0.69 -14.79
C LYS A 29 1.42 -0.23 -14.08
N ASN A 30 2.59 -0.43 -14.67
CA ASN A 30 3.64 -1.27 -14.06
C ASN A 30 4.27 -0.61 -12.81
N LYS A 31 4.39 0.71 -12.78
CA LYS A 31 4.89 1.44 -11.60
C LYS A 31 4.01 1.27 -10.36
N SER A 32 2.68 1.18 -10.53
CA SER A 32 1.73 1.02 -9.42
C SER A 32 1.67 -0.40 -8.85
N ARG A 33 2.26 -1.38 -9.53
CA ARG A 33 2.22 -2.78 -9.10
C ARG A 33 3.29 -3.05 -8.04
N ILE A 34 2.86 -3.63 -6.94
CA ILE A 34 3.71 -4.07 -5.84
C ILE A 34 3.55 -5.58 -5.72
N SER A 35 4.64 -6.34 -5.81
CA SER A 35 4.61 -7.77 -5.56
C SER A 35 4.68 -8.03 -4.06
N PHE A 36 3.86 -8.94 -3.58
CA PHE A 36 3.97 -9.54 -2.25
C PHE A 36 4.26 -11.05 -2.32
N LYS A 37 4.75 -11.51 -3.48
CA LYS A 37 5.08 -12.92 -3.71
C LYS A 37 6.11 -13.44 -2.72
N GLU A 38 7.19 -12.69 -2.51
CA GLU A 38 8.26 -13.09 -1.59
C GLU A 38 7.75 -13.27 -0.16
N SER A 39 6.92 -12.36 0.33
CA SER A 39 6.32 -12.49 1.65
C SER A 39 5.37 -13.68 1.75
N MET A 40 4.55 -13.93 0.72
CA MET A 40 3.68 -15.10 0.67
C MET A 40 4.46 -16.41 0.64
N ASP A 41 5.57 -16.47 -0.10
CA ASP A 41 6.43 -17.66 -0.17
C ASP A 41 7.14 -17.94 1.17
N LEU A 42 7.42 -16.91 1.97
CA LEU A 42 8.13 -17.02 3.25
C LEU A 42 7.20 -17.19 4.46
N THR A 43 6.07 -16.50 4.46
CA THR A 43 5.23 -16.34 5.68
C THR A 43 3.76 -16.68 5.46
N GLU A 44 3.38 -17.02 4.24
CA GLU A 44 1.97 -17.17 3.84
C GLU A 44 1.11 -15.91 4.08
N LEU A 45 1.76 -14.77 4.36
CA LEU A 45 1.11 -13.49 4.64
C LEU A 45 1.38 -12.46 3.54
N PRO A 46 0.37 -11.70 3.09
CA PRO A 46 0.54 -10.63 2.12
C PRO A 46 1.12 -9.38 2.78
N VAL A 47 2.45 -9.27 2.80
CA VAL A 47 3.17 -8.14 3.41
C VAL A 47 3.79 -7.26 2.34
N ILE A 48 3.67 -5.95 2.50
CA ILE A 48 4.30 -4.94 1.65
C ILE A 48 5.10 -3.97 2.50
N THR A 49 6.28 -3.59 2.00
CA THR A 49 7.14 -2.59 2.63
C THR A 49 6.86 -1.21 2.05
N PHE A 50 6.50 -0.26 2.91
CA PHE A 50 6.42 1.16 2.63
C PHE A 50 7.54 1.91 3.35
N ILE A 51 7.68 3.21 3.08
CA ILE A 51 8.66 4.08 3.72
C ILE A 51 7.92 5.24 4.39
N ASN A 52 8.34 5.60 5.61
CA ASN A 52 8.02 6.85 6.27
C ASN A 52 9.30 7.40 6.87
N ASN A 53 9.66 8.63 6.55
CA ASN A 53 10.86 9.30 7.07
C ASN A 53 12.13 8.42 6.97
N ASN A 54 12.37 7.80 5.81
CA ASN A 54 13.46 6.85 5.55
C ASN A 54 13.42 5.53 6.36
N VAL A 55 12.39 5.31 7.16
CA VAL A 55 12.17 4.05 7.88
C VAL A 55 11.35 3.11 7.03
N LYS A 56 11.83 1.89 6.83
CA LYS A 56 11.08 0.82 6.14
C LYS A 56 10.06 0.20 7.07
N LEU A 57 8.82 0.15 6.64
CA LEU A 57 7.67 -0.32 7.40
C LEU A 57 6.99 -1.48 6.67
N ASN A 58 7.02 -2.65 7.25
CA ASN A 58 6.32 -3.82 6.72
C ASN A 58 4.87 -3.82 7.22
N PHE A 59 3.93 -3.69 6.32
CA PHE A 59 2.51 -3.75 6.62
C PHE A 59 1.88 -5.04 6.13
N LEU A 60 1.14 -5.69 7.01
CA LEU A 60 0.23 -6.76 6.64
C LEU A 60 -0.98 -6.16 5.91
N LEU A 61 -1.34 -6.73 4.76
CA LEU A 61 -2.55 -6.35 4.03
C LEU A 61 -3.71 -7.21 4.55
N ASP A 62 -4.57 -6.63 5.39
CA ASP A 62 -5.64 -7.35 6.07
C ASP A 62 -7.03 -6.80 5.67
N THR A 63 -7.70 -7.51 4.76
CA THR A 63 -9.06 -7.17 4.34
C THR A 63 -10.12 -7.47 5.40
N GLY A 64 -9.80 -8.25 6.42
CA GLY A 64 -10.67 -8.55 7.56
C GLY A 64 -10.71 -7.42 8.59
N SER A 65 -9.73 -6.53 8.58
CA SER A 65 -9.71 -5.32 9.39
C SER A 65 -10.31 -4.14 8.65
N ASN A 66 -11.23 -3.39 9.29
CA ASN A 66 -11.75 -2.15 8.70
C ASN A 66 -10.68 -1.05 8.70
N ASN A 67 -9.98 -0.89 9.81
CA ASN A 67 -9.04 0.20 10.05
C ASN A 67 -7.60 -0.25 9.83
N SER A 68 -6.73 0.73 9.55
CA SER A 68 -5.29 0.51 9.56
C SER A 68 -4.72 0.74 10.97
N PHE A 69 -3.66 0.02 11.30
CA PHE A 69 -2.99 0.06 12.59
C PHE A 69 -1.49 0.26 12.43
N ILE A 70 -0.92 1.03 13.34
CA ILE A 70 0.53 1.18 13.49
C ILE A 70 0.94 0.71 14.88
N ASN A 71 2.02 -0.03 14.96
CA ASN A 71 2.53 -0.49 16.24
C ASN A 71 3.10 0.67 17.06
N LYS A 72 2.67 0.78 18.30
CA LYS A 72 3.08 1.85 19.22
C LYS A 72 4.59 1.91 19.42
N SER A 73 5.26 0.76 19.45
CA SER A 73 6.70 0.65 19.79
C SER A 73 7.63 1.37 18.79
N ILE A 74 7.17 1.63 17.55
CA ILE A 74 8.03 2.25 16.52
C ILE A 74 7.74 3.74 16.28
N LEU A 75 6.73 4.33 16.92
CA LEU A 75 6.28 5.69 16.66
C LEU A 75 7.37 6.74 16.80
N ASN A 76 8.30 6.56 17.71
CA ASN A 76 9.41 7.50 17.96
C ASN A 76 10.37 7.63 16.77
N MET A 77 10.32 6.73 15.78
CA MET A 77 11.14 6.76 14.57
C MET A 77 10.40 7.35 13.37
N LEU A 78 9.10 7.63 13.51
CA LEU A 78 8.22 7.99 12.41
C LEU A 78 7.89 9.47 12.39
N ASP A 79 7.62 9.97 11.19
CA ASP A 79 7.01 11.28 10.99
C ASP A 79 5.48 11.11 10.92
N TYR A 80 4.79 11.58 11.96
CA TYR A 80 3.34 11.48 12.08
C TYR A 80 2.74 12.66 12.83
N LYS A 81 1.47 12.87 12.64
CA LYS A 81 0.66 13.85 13.38
C LYS A 81 -0.37 13.12 14.23
N GLU A 82 -0.29 13.27 15.53
CA GLU A 82 -1.33 12.76 16.42
C GLU A 82 -2.63 13.56 16.23
N LEU A 83 -3.73 12.85 16.12
CA LEU A 83 -5.05 13.46 15.95
C LEU A 83 -5.77 13.50 17.30
N ASN A 84 -6.42 14.66 17.57
CA ASN A 84 -7.29 14.79 18.73
C ASN A 84 -8.54 13.92 18.52
N GLY A 85 -8.61 12.80 19.22
CA GLY A 85 -9.71 11.86 19.13
C GLY A 85 -9.28 10.45 19.53
N ALA A 86 -10.26 9.60 19.62
CA ALA A 86 -10.02 8.17 19.81
C ALA A 86 -11.01 7.40 18.94
N SER A 87 -10.55 6.39 18.26
CA SER A 87 -11.46 5.46 17.60
C SER A 87 -11.90 4.35 18.57
N ASN A 88 -13.19 4.03 18.52
CA ASN A 88 -13.69 2.84 19.19
C ASN A 88 -13.51 1.66 18.24
N ILE A 89 -12.63 0.74 18.61
CA ILE A 89 -12.40 -0.49 17.87
C ILE A 89 -13.11 -1.61 18.61
N ILE A 90 -13.81 -2.45 17.86
CA ILE A 90 -14.38 -3.68 18.40
C ILE A 90 -13.34 -4.77 18.17
N GLY A 91 -12.72 -5.26 19.24
CA GLY A 91 -11.85 -6.42 19.17
C GLY A 91 -12.64 -7.71 18.92
N PHE A 92 -11.95 -8.80 18.60
CA PHE A 92 -12.57 -10.11 18.36
C PHE A 92 -13.44 -10.59 19.55
N GLU A 93 -13.15 -10.14 20.76
CA GLU A 93 -13.92 -10.46 21.98
C GLU A 93 -15.13 -9.53 22.19
N GLY A 94 -15.44 -8.64 21.23
CA GLY A 94 -16.56 -7.69 21.33
C GLY A 94 -16.30 -6.49 22.24
N ASN A 95 -15.13 -6.39 22.87
CA ASN A 95 -14.76 -5.27 23.74
C ASN A 95 -14.44 -4.02 22.90
N LYS A 96 -14.97 -2.87 23.31
CA LYS A 96 -14.63 -1.59 22.73
C LYS A 96 -13.32 -1.09 23.32
N ILE A 97 -12.28 -1.02 22.51
CA ILE A 97 -10.98 -0.47 22.89
C ILE A 97 -10.88 0.95 22.32
N LYS A 98 -10.51 1.89 23.18
CA LYS A 98 -10.29 3.29 22.78
C LYS A 98 -8.81 3.47 22.43
N ASN A 99 -8.51 3.64 21.14
CA ASN A 99 -7.14 3.84 20.66
C ASN A 99 -6.90 5.29 20.24
N SER A 100 -5.70 5.81 20.51
CA SER A 100 -5.22 7.05 19.90
C SER A 100 -5.12 6.88 18.39
N ILE A 101 -5.24 7.98 17.65
CA ILE A 101 -5.22 8.00 16.19
C ILE A 101 -4.10 8.91 15.72
N CYS A 102 -3.41 8.52 14.68
CA CYS A 102 -2.46 9.40 13.99
C CYS A 102 -2.69 9.41 12.49
N GLU A 103 -2.25 10.48 11.86
CA GLU A 103 -2.15 10.61 10.42
C GLU A 103 -0.68 10.60 10.03
N MET A 104 -0.34 9.80 9.04
CA MET A 104 1.04 9.72 8.56
C MET A 104 1.06 9.43 7.06
N LYS A 105 2.13 9.88 6.40
CA LYS A 105 2.42 9.59 5.01
C LYS A 105 3.25 8.33 4.93
N ILE A 106 2.81 7.36 4.14
CA ILE A 106 3.61 6.20 3.77
C ILE A 106 3.86 6.22 2.28
N GLU A 107 5.07 5.87 1.87
CA GLU A 107 5.53 6.01 0.50
C GLU A 107 5.91 4.66 -0.09
N TYR A 108 5.56 4.47 -1.36
CA TYR A 108 6.06 3.36 -2.16
C TYR A 108 6.40 3.85 -3.57
N LYS A 109 7.67 3.80 -3.94
CA LYS A 109 8.17 4.40 -5.20
C LYS A 109 7.75 5.88 -5.30
N ASP A 110 6.99 6.22 -6.34
CA ASP A 110 6.52 7.58 -6.62
C ASP A 110 5.12 7.86 -6.01
N TYR A 111 4.57 6.94 -5.22
CA TYR A 111 3.24 7.06 -4.62
C TYR A 111 3.33 7.40 -3.14
N ILE A 112 2.56 8.41 -2.75
CA ILE A 112 2.41 8.86 -1.37
C ILE A 112 0.97 8.61 -0.93
N PHE A 113 0.81 7.97 0.22
CA PHE A 113 -0.48 7.62 0.80
C PHE A 113 -0.65 8.32 2.15
N ASP A 114 -1.54 9.32 2.21
CA ASP A 114 -1.95 9.94 3.47
C ASP A 114 -2.95 9.03 4.18
N THR A 115 -2.53 8.38 5.25
CA THR A 115 -3.32 7.34 5.91
C THR A 115 -3.49 7.62 7.39
N THR A 116 -4.70 7.41 7.87
CA THR A 116 -5.02 7.44 9.29
C THR A 116 -4.79 6.05 9.88
N PHE A 117 -4.05 5.99 10.97
CA PHE A 117 -3.75 4.78 11.70
C PHE A 117 -4.27 4.86 13.14
N ASN A 118 -4.78 3.74 13.62
CA ASN A 118 -4.98 3.52 15.04
C ASN A 118 -3.65 3.09 15.65
N ILE A 119 -3.26 3.73 16.74
CA ILE A 119 -2.06 3.39 17.49
C ILE A 119 -2.41 2.24 18.43
N ALA A 120 -1.80 1.10 18.26
CA ALA A 120 -2.04 -0.08 19.08
C ALA A 120 -0.72 -0.74 19.52
N ASP A 121 -0.76 -1.40 20.66
CA ASP A 121 0.32 -2.28 21.07
C ASP A 121 0.12 -3.65 20.39
N LEU A 122 0.95 -3.91 19.38
CA LEU A 122 0.90 -5.12 18.57
C LEU A 122 2.15 -6.00 18.78
N ASP A 123 3.01 -5.65 19.72
CA ASP A 123 4.29 -6.33 19.94
C ASP A 123 4.12 -7.84 20.18
N ALA A 124 3.16 -8.24 20.99
CA ALA A 124 2.94 -9.65 21.29
C ALA A 124 2.63 -10.46 20.02
N SER A 125 1.68 -10.00 19.20
CA SER A 125 1.27 -10.68 17.96
C SER A 125 2.37 -10.64 16.90
N PHE A 126 3.04 -9.49 16.73
CA PHE A 126 4.08 -9.34 15.71
C PHE A 126 5.36 -10.10 16.07
N ASN A 127 5.66 -10.28 17.36
CA ASN A 127 6.78 -11.08 17.78
C ASN A 127 6.59 -12.57 17.50
N VAL A 128 5.38 -13.09 17.55
CA VAL A 128 5.09 -14.48 17.16
C VAL A 128 5.45 -14.66 15.67
N ILE A 129 4.92 -13.80 14.80
CA ILE A 129 5.21 -13.84 13.35
C ILE A 129 6.71 -13.69 13.07
N LYS A 130 7.39 -12.80 13.79
CA LYS A 130 8.84 -12.63 13.67
C LYS A 130 9.62 -13.89 14.06
N GLN A 131 9.18 -14.59 15.11
CA GLN A 131 9.86 -15.81 15.60
C GLN A 131 9.61 -17.00 14.66
N GLU A 132 8.39 -17.13 14.15
CA GLU A 132 7.99 -18.25 13.30
C GLU A 132 8.47 -18.05 11.85
N ASP A 133 8.32 -16.85 11.30
CA ASP A 133 8.49 -16.56 9.88
C ASP A 133 9.67 -15.64 9.56
N GLY A 134 10.32 -15.07 10.58
CA GLY A 134 11.47 -14.17 10.42
C GLY A 134 11.12 -12.77 9.93
N VAL A 135 9.82 -12.42 9.76
CA VAL A 135 9.36 -11.13 9.23
C VAL A 135 8.90 -10.21 10.36
N GLN A 136 9.55 -9.06 10.49
CA GLN A 136 9.13 -8.02 11.42
C GLN A 136 7.99 -7.21 10.80
N LEU A 137 6.78 -7.29 11.36
CA LEU A 137 5.66 -6.41 11.03
C LEU A 137 5.72 -5.12 11.85
N HIS A 138 5.22 -4.03 11.25
CA HIS A 138 5.18 -2.70 11.86
C HIS A 138 3.76 -2.14 11.95
N GLY A 139 2.84 -2.68 11.14
CA GLY A 139 1.45 -2.26 11.10
C GLY A 139 0.59 -3.14 10.21
N ILE A 140 -0.67 -2.73 10.11
CA ILE A 140 -1.71 -3.40 9.31
C ILE A 140 -2.37 -2.35 8.43
N LEU A 141 -2.57 -2.64 7.15
CA LEU A 141 -3.42 -1.85 6.25
C LEU A 141 -4.77 -2.54 6.11
N GLY A 142 -5.81 -1.85 6.54
CA GLY A 142 -7.18 -2.36 6.55
C GLY A 142 -7.98 -1.99 5.30
N SER A 143 -9.21 -2.48 5.23
CA SER A 143 -10.10 -2.34 4.06
C SER A 143 -10.42 -0.88 3.69
N LEU A 144 -10.45 0.04 4.65
CA LEU A 144 -10.64 1.47 4.36
C LEU A 144 -9.47 2.08 3.58
N PHE A 145 -8.24 1.61 3.81
CA PHE A 145 -7.09 1.99 2.99
C PHE A 145 -7.28 1.54 1.54
N PHE A 146 -7.64 0.28 1.33
CA PHE A 146 -7.85 -0.28 -0.01
C PHE A 146 -8.97 0.44 -0.75
N GLN A 147 -10.06 0.76 -0.05
CA GLN A 147 -11.19 1.52 -0.61
C GLN A 147 -10.78 2.95 -1.00
N LYS A 148 -10.10 3.68 -0.09
CA LYS A 148 -9.66 5.07 -0.31
C LYS A 148 -8.79 5.20 -1.57
N TYR A 149 -7.85 4.28 -1.74
CA TYR A 149 -6.89 4.31 -2.84
C TYR A 149 -7.26 3.40 -4.02
N LYS A 150 -8.46 2.79 -4.00
CA LYS A 150 -8.92 1.84 -5.02
C LYS A 150 -7.87 0.73 -5.25
N TYR A 151 -7.30 0.25 -4.14
CA TYR A 151 -6.24 -0.72 -4.14
C TYR A 151 -6.80 -2.11 -4.37
N VAL A 152 -6.26 -2.83 -5.35
CA VAL A 152 -6.66 -4.19 -5.69
C VAL A 152 -5.59 -5.15 -5.20
N LEU A 153 -6.02 -6.19 -4.48
CA LEU A 153 -5.19 -7.32 -4.09
C LEU A 153 -5.49 -8.49 -5.02
N ASP A 154 -4.52 -8.85 -5.83
CA ASP A 154 -4.61 -9.96 -6.78
C ASP A 154 -3.80 -11.14 -6.25
N PHE A 155 -4.47 -12.07 -5.60
CA PHE A 155 -3.84 -13.28 -5.04
C PHE A 155 -3.48 -14.31 -6.10
N GLN A 156 -4.02 -14.22 -7.32
CA GLN A 156 -3.60 -15.09 -8.41
C GLN A 156 -2.20 -14.72 -8.91
N SER A 157 -1.93 -13.42 -9.04
CA SER A 157 -0.65 -12.89 -9.50
C SER A 157 0.29 -12.50 -8.36
N LEU A 158 -0.16 -12.55 -7.11
CA LEU A 158 0.52 -12.10 -5.88
C LEU A 158 1.04 -10.65 -5.99
N ILE A 159 0.18 -9.77 -6.48
CA ILE A 159 0.45 -8.35 -6.65
C ILE A 159 -0.66 -7.49 -6.05
N ALA A 160 -0.28 -6.30 -5.60
CA ALA A 160 -1.19 -5.24 -5.24
C ALA A 160 -0.99 -4.03 -6.17
N TYR A 161 -2.08 -3.35 -6.57
CA TYR A 161 -2.00 -2.20 -7.46
C TYR A 161 -3.19 -1.25 -7.31
N MET A 162 -3.01 0.01 -7.69
CA MET A 162 -4.12 0.97 -7.80
C MET A 162 -4.79 0.83 -9.16
N LYS A 163 -6.13 0.86 -9.15
CA LYS A 163 -6.95 0.73 -10.36
C LYS A 163 -7.12 2.08 -11.07
#